data_c8a329c440e1c5ec3b5721bbf4471625
#
_entry.id   c8a329c440e1c5ec3b5721bbf4471625
#
_cell.length_a   1.000
_cell.length_b   1.000
_cell.length_c   1.000
_cell.angle_alpha   90.00
_cell.angle_beta   90.00
_cell.angle_gamma   90.00
#
_symmetry.space_group_name_H-M   'P 1'
#
loop_
_entity.id
_entity.type
_entity.pdbx_description
1 polymer ?
#
loop_
_entity_poly.entity_id
_entity_poly.type
_entity_poly.pdbx_seq_one_letter_code
_entity_poly.pdbx_strand_id
1 'polypeptide(L)'
;MPSILEYAETEFSLLAEKPFTDVDSLLLSQFSYMNLSAFEDELKCENKIEIRELLKAERFEKLMFHVRDTKSNMRLLYAMASSPRWRNIKIGNFVEKLCDQSEEQFAAITVYLDDDHACAVFRGTDATLVGWKEDFNMAFLPVIPSQADAADYVTKLGKSFPGKLLLMGHSKGGNLAAYAGMFCDPEIQKRIERVYPLDSPGFIGNTLESEEYGRIQSRVHKVIPKGSLIGMLLENHGAYSVVESNQMGIMQHDPFSWQVTDGAFRTLEEISSGAKYMNKTLNSWITGMSIDERIRLVDVLYGLLTAGNIENVFDAGDIQKNIGAIYNAAVHLDPETRSFVLQIIRQLAGFALHNIPHPNVPENLNILSGNKTQN
;
A
#
# COMPACT_ATOMS: atom_id res chain seq x y z
N MET A 1 -15.55 15.27 -3.40
CA MET A 1 -15.92 14.28 -4.43
C MET A 1 -15.96 12.92 -3.75
N PRO A 2 -16.83 11.99 -4.20
CA PRO A 2 -16.96 10.68 -3.57
C PRO A 2 -15.66 9.88 -3.61
N SER A 3 -15.41 9.12 -2.53
CA SER A 3 -14.29 8.20 -2.37
C SER A 3 -14.81 6.77 -2.23
N ILE A 4 -13.94 5.82 -1.88
CA ILE A 4 -14.37 4.45 -1.57
C ILE A 4 -15.34 4.40 -0.39
N LEU A 5 -15.33 5.42 0.47
CA LEU A 5 -16.18 5.49 1.64
C LEU A 5 -17.63 5.78 1.23
N GLU A 6 -17.84 6.83 0.42
CA GLU A 6 -19.14 7.14 -0.14
C GLU A 6 -19.64 6.03 -1.07
N TYR A 7 -18.72 5.37 -1.81
CA TYR A 7 -19.07 4.19 -2.60
C TYR A 7 -19.62 3.07 -1.71
N ALA A 8 -18.94 2.73 -0.62
CA ALA A 8 -19.40 1.70 0.32
C ALA A 8 -20.76 2.02 0.93
N GLU A 9 -21.08 3.31 1.13
CA GLU A 9 -22.32 3.81 1.71
C GLU A 9 -23.49 3.87 0.72
N THR A 10 -23.23 3.84 -0.59
CA THR A 10 -24.26 4.08 -1.61
C THR A 10 -24.40 2.96 -2.63
N GLU A 11 -23.38 2.11 -2.81
CA GLU A 11 -23.46 0.96 -3.70
C GLU A 11 -24.08 -0.24 -2.97
N PHE A 12 -25.33 -0.53 -3.29
CA PHE A 12 -26.12 -1.58 -2.65
C PHE A 12 -26.40 -2.78 -3.56
N SER A 13 -26.06 -2.69 -4.86
CA SER A 13 -26.26 -3.77 -5.82
C SER A 13 -25.46 -5.01 -5.40
N LEU A 14 -26.09 -6.16 -5.39
CA LEU A 14 -25.41 -7.42 -5.09
C LEU A 14 -24.30 -7.71 -6.11
N LEU A 15 -23.29 -8.47 -5.72
CA LEU A 15 -22.20 -8.86 -6.63
C LEU A 15 -22.70 -9.63 -7.86
N ALA A 16 -23.83 -10.34 -7.74
CA ALA A 16 -24.49 -11.02 -8.85
C ALA A 16 -25.16 -10.06 -9.85
N GLU A 17 -25.57 -8.85 -9.41
CA GLU A 17 -26.22 -7.83 -10.23
C GLU A 17 -25.18 -6.87 -10.85
N LYS A 18 -24.20 -6.47 -10.05
CA LYS A 18 -23.07 -5.64 -10.45
C LYS A 18 -21.78 -6.35 -10.07
N PRO A 19 -21.04 -6.91 -11.05
CA PRO A 19 -19.83 -7.67 -10.79
C PRO A 19 -18.78 -6.88 -9.99
N PHE A 20 -17.83 -7.63 -9.41
CA PHE A 20 -16.70 -7.09 -8.66
C PHE A 20 -15.88 -6.11 -9.51
N THR A 21 -15.50 -4.98 -8.95
CA THR A 21 -14.81 -3.87 -9.62
C THR A 21 -13.45 -3.55 -9.00
N ASP A 22 -12.67 -2.70 -9.67
CA ASP A 22 -11.41 -2.19 -9.12
C ASP A 22 -11.63 -1.38 -7.82
N VAL A 23 -12.78 -0.70 -7.69
CA VAL A 23 -13.14 0.04 -6.46
C VAL A 23 -13.37 -0.92 -5.31
N ASP A 24 -14.02 -2.06 -5.58
CA ASP A 24 -14.21 -3.13 -4.59
C ASP A 24 -12.87 -3.70 -4.12
N SER A 25 -11.89 -3.83 -5.03
CA SER A 25 -10.56 -4.32 -4.67
C SER A 25 -9.84 -3.36 -3.71
N LEU A 26 -9.96 -2.05 -3.91
CA LEU A 26 -9.39 -1.06 -2.99
C LEU A 26 -10.14 -1.04 -1.65
N LEU A 27 -11.48 -1.17 -1.70
CA LEU A 27 -12.31 -1.24 -0.49
C LEU A 27 -11.93 -2.43 0.38
N LEU A 28 -11.77 -3.63 -0.19
CA LEU A 28 -11.33 -4.82 0.54
C LEU A 28 -9.88 -4.70 1.02
N SER A 29 -9.00 -4.08 0.22
CA SER A 29 -7.62 -3.82 0.64
C SER A 29 -7.57 -2.86 1.83
N GLN A 30 -8.43 -1.82 1.85
CA GLN A 30 -8.54 -0.92 3.00
C GLN A 30 -9.16 -1.62 4.20
N PHE A 31 -10.18 -2.46 4.01
CA PHE A 31 -10.78 -3.27 5.07
C PHE A 31 -9.74 -4.15 5.80
N SER A 32 -8.75 -4.68 5.08
CA SER A 32 -7.70 -5.53 5.68
C SER A 32 -6.78 -4.82 6.68
N TYR A 33 -6.79 -3.48 6.72
CA TYR A 33 -6.04 -2.71 7.73
C TYR A 33 -6.69 -2.70 9.12
N MET A 34 -7.96 -3.12 9.25
CA MET A 34 -8.58 -3.31 10.54
C MET A 34 -7.89 -4.45 11.29
N ASN A 35 -7.74 -4.31 12.61
CA ASN A 35 -7.09 -5.34 13.41
C ASN A 35 -8.04 -6.53 13.64
N LEU A 36 -8.08 -7.42 12.64
CA LEU A 36 -8.96 -8.59 12.64
C LEU A 36 -8.56 -9.65 13.69
N SER A 37 -7.42 -9.48 14.38
CA SER A 37 -7.08 -10.33 15.55
C SER A 37 -8.12 -10.21 16.67
N ALA A 38 -8.95 -9.17 16.63
CA ALA A 38 -10.12 -9.06 17.50
C ALA A 38 -11.13 -10.23 17.34
N PHE A 39 -11.06 -10.92 16.19
CA PHE A 39 -11.92 -12.05 15.82
C PHE A 39 -11.10 -13.30 15.42
N GLU A 40 -9.88 -13.43 15.95
CA GLU A 40 -8.95 -14.45 15.54
C GLU A 40 -9.52 -15.87 15.66
N ASP A 41 -10.21 -16.18 16.75
CA ASP A 41 -10.78 -17.52 16.99
C ASP A 41 -11.91 -17.86 15.98
N GLU A 42 -12.68 -16.85 15.57
CA GLU A 42 -13.76 -17.03 14.60
C GLU A 42 -13.27 -17.03 13.14
N LEU A 43 -12.04 -16.54 12.89
CA LEU A 43 -11.47 -16.39 11.55
C LEU A 43 -10.36 -17.39 11.22
N LYS A 44 -9.93 -18.20 12.21
CA LYS A 44 -8.89 -19.21 12.04
C LYS A 44 -9.39 -20.44 11.27
N CYS A 45 -8.46 -21.05 10.55
CA CYS A 45 -8.66 -22.33 9.87
C CYS A 45 -9.83 -22.24 8.86
N GLU A 46 -10.77 -23.20 8.97
CA GLU A 46 -11.94 -23.28 8.08
C GLU A 46 -13.14 -22.45 8.57
N ASN A 47 -13.00 -21.77 9.70
CA ASN A 47 -14.08 -20.93 10.24
C ASN A 47 -14.29 -19.69 9.35
N LYS A 48 -15.55 -19.35 9.16
CA LYS A 48 -15.97 -18.19 8.37
C LYS A 48 -17.09 -17.47 9.11
N ILE A 49 -17.00 -16.14 9.14
CA ILE A 49 -18.08 -15.29 9.63
C ILE A 49 -18.49 -14.32 8.53
N GLU A 50 -19.70 -13.81 8.63
CA GLU A 50 -20.17 -12.74 7.73
C GLU A 50 -19.63 -11.38 8.19
N ILE A 51 -19.40 -10.45 7.26
CA ILE A 51 -18.87 -9.12 7.57
C ILE A 51 -19.73 -8.40 8.63
N ARG A 52 -21.06 -8.58 8.60
CA ARG A 52 -21.96 -8.00 9.62
C ARG A 52 -21.69 -8.48 11.04
N GLU A 53 -21.09 -9.67 11.22
CA GLU A 53 -20.78 -10.21 12.54
C GLU A 53 -19.58 -9.53 13.22
N LEU A 54 -18.85 -8.69 12.48
CA LEU A 54 -17.80 -7.84 13.04
C LEU A 54 -18.38 -6.67 13.88
N LEU A 55 -19.67 -6.36 13.75
CA LEU A 55 -20.33 -5.31 14.55
C LEU A 55 -20.60 -5.77 16.00
N LYS A 56 -19.53 -6.04 16.73
CA LYS A 56 -19.56 -6.34 18.16
C LYS A 56 -18.90 -5.19 18.92
N ALA A 57 -19.71 -4.36 19.56
CA ALA A 57 -19.26 -3.10 20.18
C ALA A 57 -18.13 -3.32 21.19
N GLU A 58 -18.16 -4.43 21.93
CA GLU A 58 -17.16 -4.84 22.91
C GLU A 58 -15.79 -5.18 22.29
N ARG A 59 -15.71 -5.29 20.97
CA ARG A 59 -14.46 -5.60 20.24
C ARG A 59 -13.93 -4.40 19.44
N PHE A 60 -14.65 -3.28 19.37
CA PHE A 60 -14.28 -2.14 18.53
C PHE A 60 -12.94 -1.52 18.93
N GLU A 61 -12.64 -1.44 20.23
CA GLU A 61 -11.36 -0.94 20.70
C GLU A 61 -10.18 -1.76 20.12
N LYS A 62 -10.27 -3.10 20.22
CA LYS A 62 -9.24 -3.99 19.68
C LYS A 62 -9.22 -3.97 18.14
N LEU A 63 -10.38 -3.95 17.49
CA LEU A 63 -10.50 -3.94 16.02
C LEU A 63 -9.87 -2.67 15.39
N MET A 64 -9.91 -1.55 16.11
CA MET A 64 -9.35 -0.27 15.67
C MET A 64 -7.98 0.04 16.30
N PHE A 65 -7.39 -0.90 17.04
CA PHE A 65 -6.08 -0.73 17.66
C PHE A 65 -4.98 -0.68 16.58
N HIS A 66 -4.15 0.34 16.63
CA HIS A 66 -3.10 0.66 15.64
C HIS A 66 -3.61 0.89 14.20
N VAL A 67 -4.92 1.10 14.02
CA VAL A 67 -5.48 1.43 12.70
C VAL A 67 -5.33 2.93 12.43
N ARG A 68 -4.68 3.27 11.32
CA ARG A 68 -4.59 4.67 10.85
C ARG A 68 -5.99 5.15 10.46
N ASP A 69 -6.32 6.40 10.79
CA ASP A 69 -7.65 6.98 10.55
C ASP A 69 -8.80 6.08 11.04
N THR A 70 -8.81 5.84 12.35
CA THR A 70 -9.84 5.04 13.04
C THR A 70 -11.26 5.48 12.67
N LYS A 71 -11.50 6.78 12.47
CA LYS A 71 -12.83 7.31 12.15
C LYS A 71 -13.32 6.86 10.78
N SER A 72 -12.50 6.97 9.74
CA SER A 72 -12.87 6.55 8.39
C SER A 72 -12.98 5.03 8.30
N ASN A 73 -12.09 4.28 8.96
CA ASN A 73 -12.17 2.82 9.00
C ASN A 73 -13.40 2.31 9.76
N MET A 74 -13.79 2.96 10.86
CA MET A 74 -15.04 2.62 11.56
C MET A 74 -16.26 2.89 10.67
N ARG A 75 -16.27 4.02 9.94
CA ARG A 75 -17.34 4.37 9.00
C ARG A 75 -17.39 3.35 7.84
N LEU A 76 -16.23 2.90 7.33
CA LEU A 76 -16.15 1.85 6.32
C LEU A 76 -16.72 0.53 6.84
N LEU A 77 -16.37 0.13 8.07
CA LEU A 77 -16.92 -1.07 8.69
C LEU A 77 -18.44 -1.02 8.79
N TYR A 78 -18.99 0.10 9.28
CA TYR A 78 -20.45 0.28 9.36
C TYR A 78 -21.12 0.22 7.98
N ALA A 79 -20.54 0.85 6.97
CA ALA A 79 -21.05 0.81 5.61
C ALA A 79 -21.07 -0.62 5.08
N MET A 80 -19.96 -1.35 5.15
CA MET A 80 -19.87 -2.73 4.66
C MET A 80 -20.78 -3.69 5.42
N ALA A 81 -20.80 -3.62 6.75
CA ALA A 81 -21.60 -4.52 7.57
C ALA A 81 -23.11 -4.25 7.49
N SER A 82 -23.51 -3.08 6.98
CA SER A 82 -24.93 -2.70 6.77
C SER A 82 -25.36 -2.91 5.31
N SER A 83 -24.44 -2.76 4.34
CA SER A 83 -24.74 -2.81 2.91
C SER A 83 -25.21 -4.20 2.47
N PRO A 84 -26.27 -4.30 1.66
CA PRO A 84 -26.65 -5.56 1.01
C PRO A 84 -25.52 -6.18 0.19
N ARG A 85 -24.63 -5.36 -0.40
CA ARG A 85 -23.51 -5.83 -1.20
C ARG A 85 -22.51 -6.65 -0.39
N TRP A 86 -22.25 -6.26 0.89
CA TRP A 86 -21.13 -6.79 1.67
C TRP A 86 -21.54 -7.56 2.93
N ARG A 87 -22.66 -7.21 3.58
CA ARG A 87 -22.98 -7.69 4.92
C ARG A 87 -23.03 -9.20 5.10
N ASN A 88 -23.41 -9.93 4.03
CA ASN A 88 -23.53 -11.40 4.04
C ASN A 88 -22.29 -12.09 3.41
N ILE A 89 -21.31 -11.32 2.95
CA ILE A 89 -20.05 -11.87 2.43
C ILE A 89 -19.28 -12.48 3.59
N LYS A 90 -18.79 -13.70 3.37
CA LYS A 90 -18.03 -14.45 4.37
C LYS A 90 -16.56 -14.10 4.30
N ILE A 91 -15.93 -13.99 5.45
CA ILE A 91 -14.48 -13.81 5.61
C ILE A 91 -13.92 -14.92 6.49
N GLY A 92 -12.65 -15.28 6.30
CA GLY A 92 -11.99 -16.35 7.06
C GLY A 92 -10.52 -16.50 6.69
N ASN A 93 -9.89 -17.58 7.14
CA ASN A 93 -8.46 -17.85 6.92
C ASN A 93 -7.56 -16.67 7.33
N PHE A 94 -7.92 -15.95 8.40
CA PHE A 94 -7.10 -14.85 8.89
C PHE A 94 -5.76 -15.36 9.40
N VAL A 95 -4.68 -14.74 8.94
CA VAL A 95 -3.32 -14.98 9.40
C VAL A 95 -2.68 -13.64 9.71
N GLU A 96 -2.03 -13.55 10.86
CA GLU A 96 -1.21 -12.41 11.24
C GLU A 96 0.09 -12.91 11.84
N LYS A 97 1.20 -12.31 11.43
CA LYS A 97 2.54 -12.55 11.96
C LYS A 97 3.23 -11.21 12.19
N LEU A 98 3.77 -11.05 13.37
CA LEU A 98 4.65 -9.95 13.72
C LEU A 98 5.87 -10.54 14.40
N CYS A 99 7.04 -10.40 13.81
CA CYS A 99 8.27 -10.99 14.31
C CYS A 99 9.45 -10.01 14.13
N ASP A 100 9.96 -9.51 15.25
CA ASP A 100 11.12 -8.59 15.26
C ASP A 100 12.40 -9.29 14.77
N GLN A 101 12.56 -10.59 15.03
CA GLN A 101 13.77 -11.32 14.68
C GLN A 101 13.90 -11.56 13.18
N SER A 102 12.79 -11.87 12.50
CA SER A 102 12.72 -12.01 11.03
C SER A 102 12.40 -10.71 10.32
N GLU A 103 12.18 -9.61 11.05
CA GLU A 103 11.77 -8.32 10.54
C GLU A 103 10.51 -8.43 9.66
N GLU A 104 9.55 -9.22 10.13
CA GLU A 104 8.36 -9.63 9.39
C GLU A 104 7.10 -9.00 9.98
N GLN A 105 6.32 -8.35 9.14
CA GLN A 105 4.95 -7.92 9.45
C GLN A 105 4.04 -8.38 8.31
N PHE A 106 3.34 -9.48 8.52
CA PHE A 106 2.44 -10.10 7.56
C PHE A 106 1.02 -10.19 8.11
N ALA A 107 0.02 -9.86 7.29
CA ALA A 107 -1.36 -10.22 7.57
C ALA A 107 -2.13 -10.44 6.28
N ALA A 108 -3.00 -11.44 6.28
CA ALA A 108 -3.85 -11.78 5.17
C ALA A 108 -5.22 -12.30 5.64
N ILE A 109 -6.24 -12.06 4.82
CA ILE A 109 -7.60 -12.58 5.02
C ILE A 109 -8.17 -13.06 3.69
N THR A 110 -9.01 -14.10 3.74
CA THR A 110 -9.81 -14.52 2.58
C THR A 110 -11.21 -13.94 2.66
N VAL A 111 -11.67 -13.33 1.57
CA VAL A 111 -13.04 -12.86 1.38
C VAL A 111 -13.70 -13.75 0.32
N TYR A 112 -14.77 -14.45 0.68
CA TYR A 112 -15.50 -15.38 -0.21
C TYR A 112 -16.65 -14.62 -0.85
N LEU A 113 -16.48 -14.24 -2.13
CA LEU A 113 -17.50 -13.47 -2.85
C LEU A 113 -18.74 -14.30 -3.14
N ASP A 114 -18.52 -15.56 -3.52
CA ASP A 114 -19.52 -16.59 -3.79
C ASP A 114 -18.88 -17.99 -3.67
N ASP A 115 -19.56 -19.04 -4.16
CA ASP A 115 -19.05 -20.41 -4.14
C ASP A 115 -17.92 -20.65 -5.17
N ASP A 116 -17.79 -19.77 -6.18
CA ASP A 116 -16.83 -19.89 -7.29
C ASP A 116 -15.68 -18.90 -7.21
N HIS A 117 -15.78 -17.84 -6.38
CA HIS A 117 -14.79 -16.76 -6.31
C HIS A 117 -14.38 -16.41 -4.86
N ALA A 118 -13.09 -16.37 -4.63
CA ALA A 118 -12.52 -15.90 -3.37
C ALA A 118 -11.39 -14.89 -3.62
N CYS A 119 -11.28 -13.92 -2.70
CA CYS A 119 -10.21 -12.93 -2.69
C CYS A 119 -9.21 -13.25 -1.60
N ALA A 120 -7.91 -13.35 -1.94
CA ALA A 120 -6.84 -13.23 -0.97
C ALA A 120 -6.47 -11.75 -0.83
N VAL A 121 -6.68 -11.20 0.35
CA VAL A 121 -6.47 -9.77 0.62
C VAL A 121 -5.30 -9.64 1.59
N PHE A 122 -4.24 -8.95 1.14
CA PHE A 122 -3.02 -8.74 1.90
C PHE A 122 -3.00 -7.34 2.49
N ARG A 123 -2.78 -7.26 3.81
CA ARG A 123 -2.61 -5.99 4.50
C ARG A 123 -1.25 -5.37 4.13
N GLY A 124 -1.25 -4.08 3.87
CA GLY A 124 -0.04 -3.28 3.75
C GLY A 124 0.62 -3.05 5.10
N THR A 125 1.63 -2.20 5.10
CA THR A 125 2.35 -1.84 6.33
C THR A 125 1.42 -1.09 7.28
N ASP A 126 1.40 -1.54 8.52
CA ASP A 126 0.77 -0.80 9.61
C ASP A 126 1.72 0.29 10.16
N ALA A 127 1.36 0.92 11.26
CA ALA A 127 2.17 1.98 11.84
C ALA A 127 3.40 1.47 12.62
N THR A 128 3.66 0.16 12.65
CA THR A 128 4.75 -0.42 13.43
C THR A 128 6.11 -0.20 12.79
N LEU A 129 7.16 -0.06 13.61
CA LEU A 129 8.55 0.06 13.15
C LEU A 129 9.02 -1.17 12.38
N VAL A 130 8.56 -2.37 12.78
CA VAL A 130 8.90 -3.63 12.12
C VAL A 130 8.39 -3.64 10.68
N GLY A 131 7.13 -3.26 10.48
CA GLY A 131 6.55 -3.14 9.15
C GLY A 131 7.32 -2.18 8.25
N TRP A 132 7.74 -1.03 8.80
CA TRP A 132 8.58 -0.05 8.12
C TRP A 132 9.96 -0.60 7.74
N LYS A 133 10.58 -1.34 8.65
CA LYS A 133 11.88 -1.97 8.36
C LYS A 133 11.74 -2.98 7.22
N GLU A 134 10.70 -3.79 7.23
CA GLU A 134 10.43 -4.74 6.15
C GLU A 134 10.17 -4.04 4.80
N ASP A 135 9.46 -2.89 4.79
CA ASP A 135 9.26 -2.09 3.58
C ASP A 135 10.59 -1.62 2.97
N PHE A 136 11.51 -1.16 3.82
CA PHE A 136 12.85 -0.79 3.34
C PHE A 136 13.64 -2.00 2.84
N ASN A 137 13.48 -3.17 3.48
CA ASN A 137 14.12 -4.40 3.06
C ASN A 137 13.73 -4.81 1.64
N MET A 138 12.52 -4.47 1.17
CA MET A 138 12.13 -4.68 -0.23
C MET A 138 13.04 -3.97 -1.24
N ALA A 139 13.77 -2.94 -0.83
CA ALA A 139 14.69 -2.21 -1.71
C ALA A 139 16.04 -2.92 -1.94
N PHE A 140 16.34 -3.99 -1.20
CA PHE A 140 17.64 -4.68 -1.31
C PHE A 140 17.59 -6.20 -1.12
N LEU A 141 16.55 -6.75 -0.48
CA LEU A 141 16.38 -8.19 -0.39
C LEU A 141 15.62 -8.71 -1.61
N PRO A 142 16.10 -9.79 -2.24
CA PRO A 142 15.40 -10.39 -3.38
C PRO A 142 14.02 -10.94 -2.99
N VAL A 143 13.88 -11.41 -1.76
CA VAL A 143 12.63 -11.89 -1.17
C VAL A 143 12.59 -11.48 0.30
N ILE A 144 11.50 -10.84 0.71
CA ILE A 144 11.21 -10.59 2.12
C ILE A 144 10.33 -11.71 2.70
N PRO A 145 10.35 -11.96 4.04
CA PRO A 145 9.58 -13.03 4.66
C PRO A 145 8.08 -12.99 4.31
N SER A 146 7.46 -11.81 4.37
CA SER A 146 6.03 -11.63 4.02
C SER A 146 5.69 -12.03 2.59
N GLN A 147 6.61 -11.89 1.63
CA GLN A 147 6.40 -12.34 0.24
C GLN A 147 6.30 -13.87 0.15
N ALA A 148 7.21 -14.58 0.84
CA ALA A 148 7.16 -16.03 0.91
C ALA A 148 5.86 -16.53 1.57
N ASP A 149 5.47 -15.88 2.66
CA ASP A 149 4.22 -16.18 3.36
C ASP A 149 2.98 -15.91 2.51
N ALA A 150 2.99 -14.86 1.70
CA ALA A 150 1.89 -14.54 0.79
C ALA A 150 1.72 -15.63 -0.28
N ALA A 151 2.82 -16.14 -0.85
CA ALA A 151 2.79 -17.24 -1.82
C ALA A 151 2.28 -18.56 -1.18
N ASP A 152 2.70 -18.85 0.04
CA ASP A 152 2.23 -20.01 0.81
C ASP A 152 0.74 -19.88 1.16
N TYR A 153 0.30 -18.68 1.57
CA TYR A 153 -1.10 -18.38 1.85
C TYR A 153 -2.00 -18.67 0.63
N VAL A 154 -1.65 -18.16 -0.54
CA VAL A 154 -2.42 -18.40 -1.77
C VAL A 154 -2.40 -19.86 -2.17
N THR A 155 -1.28 -20.54 -1.99
CA THR A 155 -1.16 -21.99 -2.25
C THR A 155 -2.09 -22.79 -1.34
N LYS A 156 -2.13 -22.48 -0.03
CA LYS A 156 -3.03 -23.13 0.95
C LYS A 156 -4.50 -22.83 0.64
N LEU A 157 -4.83 -21.55 0.38
CA LEU A 157 -6.17 -21.17 0.00
C LEU A 157 -6.63 -21.93 -1.25
N GLY A 158 -5.81 -21.98 -2.29
CA GLY A 158 -6.17 -22.67 -3.53
C GLY A 158 -6.34 -24.19 -3.37
N LYS A 159 -5.69 -24.81 -2.38
CA LYS A 159 -5.91 -26.24 -2.07
C LYS A 159 -7.23 -26.49 -1.35
N SER A 160 -7.69 -25.55 -0.53
CA SER A 160 -8.96 -25.67 0.23
C SER A 160 -10.18 -25.09 -0.50
N PHE A 161 -9.98 -24.18 -1.45
CA PHE A 161 -11.04 -23.55 -2.24
C PHE A 161 -10.83 -23.86 -3.73
N PRO A 162 -11.75 -24.58 -4.40
CA PRO A 162 -11.54 -25.04 -5.78
C PRO A 162 -11.82 -23.98 -6.85
N GLY A 163 -12.48 -22.87 -6.50
CA GLY A 163 -12.88 -21.80 -7.42
C GLY A 163 -11.75 -20.91 -7.91
N LYS A 164 -12.12 -19.81 -8.51
CA LYS A 164 -11.23 -18.75 -9.00
C LYS A 164 -10.75 -17.84 -7.88
N LEU A 165 -9.57 -17.28 -8.05
CA LEU A 165 -8.92 -16.44 -7.06
C LEU A 165 -8.68 -15.03 -7.62
N LEU A 166 -8.96 -14.03 -6.78
CA LEU A 166 -8.53 -12.66 -6.98
C LEU A 166 -7.53 -12.33 -5.85
N LEU A 167 -6.41 -11.72 -6.21
CA LEU A 167 -5.40 -11.33 -5.23
C LEU A 167 -5.33 -9.81 -5.15
N MET A 168 -5.29 -9.24 -3.97
CA MET A 168 -5.29 -7.79 -3.84
C MET A 168 -4.61 -7.30 -2.57
N GLY A 169 -4.18 -6.07 -2.61
CA GLY A 169 -3.64 -5.35 -1.48
C GLY A 169 -3.22 -3.94 -1.86
N HIS A 170 -3.10 -3.09 -0.87
CA HIS A 170 -2.64 -1.72 -1.03
C HIS A 170 -1.23 -1.59 -0.45
N SER A 171 -0.38 -0.74 -1.04
CA SER A 171 0.99 -0.51 -0.57
C SER A 171 1.80 -1.81 -0.58
N LYS A 172 2.51 -2.17 0.50
CA LYS A 172 3.19 -3.47 0.64
C LYS A 172 2.25 -4.64 0.33
N GLY A 173 0.99 -4.60 0.79
CA GLY A 173 0.01 -5.65 0.51
C GLY A 173 -0.22 -5.90 -0.98
N GLY A 174 -0.15 -4.86 -1.82
CA GLY A 174 -0.22 -5.00 -3.27
C GLY A 174 1.02 -5.68 -3.89
N ASN A 175 2.20 -5.42 -3.34
CA ASN A 175 3.42 -6.13 -3.71
C ASN A 175 3.32 -7.61 -3.31
N LEU A 176 2.82 -7.91 -2.10
CA LEU A 176 2.57 -9.28 -1.63
C LEU A 176 1.58 -10.02 -2.55
N ALA A 177 0.49 -9.34 -2.98
CA ALA A 177 -0.48 -9.91 -3.92
C ALA A 177 0.15 -10.27 -5.26
N ALA A 178 0.99 -9.38 -5.80
CA ALA A 178 1.69 -9.62 -7.05
C ALA A 178 2.72 -10.76 -6.90
N TYR A 179 3.50 -10.75 -5.82
CA TYR A 179 4.47 -11.82 -5.54
C TYR A 179 3.78 -13.18 -5.38
N ALA A 180 2.71 -13.24 -4.59
CA ALA A 180 1.94 -14.47 -4.42
C ALA A 180 1.37 -14.99 -5.75
N GLY A 181 0.91 -14.08 -6.61
CA GLY A 181 0.45 -14.43 -7.96
C GLY A 181 1.54 -15.05 -8.83
N MET A 182 2.79 -14.62 -8.68
CA MET A 182 3.94 -15.17 -9.41
C MET A 182 4.37 -16.53 -8.85
N PHE A 183 4.48 -16.66 -7.53
CA PHE A 183 5.24 -17.72 -6.88
C PHE A 183 4.41 -18.72 -6.06
N CYS A 184 3.07 -18.64 -6.08
CA CYS A 184 2.23 -19.72 -5.57
C CYS A 184 2.35 -20.98 -6.43
N ASP A 185 1.77 -22.09 -5.94
CA ASP A 185 1.71 -23.35 -6.70
C ASP A 185 1.23 -23.11 -8.15
N PRO A 186 1.91 -23.62 -9.19
CA PRO A 186 1.56 -23.38 -10.58
C PRO A 186 0.14 -23.79 -10.98
N GLU A 187 -0.43 -24.84 -10.36
CA GLU A 187 -1.83 -25.23 -10.63
C GLU A 187 -2.82 -24.26 -10.01
N ILE A 188 -2.48 -23.67 -8.87
CA ILE A 188 -3.26 -22.59 -8.25
C ILE A 188 -3.13 -21.31 -9.08
N GLN A 189 -1.93 -21.00 -9.57
CA GLN A 189 -1.67 -19.82 -10.40
C GLN A 189 -2.60 -19.77 -11.63
N LYS A 190 -2.94 -20.90 -12.24
CA LYS A 190 -3.87 -20.98 -13.40
C LYS A 190 -5.28 -20.51 -13.06
N ARG A 191 -5.68 -20.56 -11.78
CA ARG A 191 -7.02 -20.17 -11.29
C ARG A 191 -7.08 -18.72 -10.82
N ILE A 192 -5.96 -18.01 -10.79
CA ILE A 192 -5.94 -16.59 -10.48
C ILE A 192 -6.50 -15.82 -11.68
N GLU A 193 -7.61 -15.12 -11.51
CA GLU A 193 -8.23 -14.31 -12.55
C GLU A 193 -7.68 -12.90 -12.62
N ARG A 194 -7.41 -12.29 -11.46
CA ARG A 194 -6.92 -10.93 -11.36
C ARG A 194 -5.99 -10.76 -10.17
N VAL A 195 -5.02 -9.87 -10.34
CA VAL A 195 -4.16 -9.39 -9.27
C VAL A 195 -4.23 -7.86 -9.26
N TYR A 196 -4.57 -7.29 -8.12
CA TYR A 196 -4.74 -5.85 -7.92
C TYR A 196 -3.66 -5.28 -6.99
N PRO A 197 -2.48 -4.94 -7.51
CA PRO A 197 -1.45 -4.23 -6.75
C PRO A 197 -1.78 -2.73 -6.73
N LEU A 198 -2.42 -2.26 -5.64
CA LEU A 198 -2.95 -0.90 -5.50
C LEU A 198 -1.89 0.00 -4.83
N ASP A 199 -1.40 0.98 -5.57
CA ASP A 199 -0.31 1.90 -5.19
C ASP A 199 0.85 1.19 -4.48
N SER A 200 1.25 0.06 -5.05
CA SER A 200 2.25 -0.84 -4.48
C SER A 200 3.62 -0.63 -5.13
N PRO A 201 4.72 -0.72 -4.36
CA PRO A 201 6.05 -0.74 -4.95
C PRO A 201 6.22 -1.94 -5.88
N GLY A 202 7.15 -1.81 -6.84
CA GLY A 202 7.55 -2.89 -7.73
C GLY A 202 8.50 -3.90 -7.05
N PHE A 203 9.40 -4.46 -7.84
CA PHE A 203 10.37 -5.46 -7.39
C PHE A 203 11.79 -5.00 -7.71
N ILE A 204 12.78 -5.68 -7.15
CA ILE A 204 14.19 -5.46 -7.47
C ILE A 204 14.71 -6.55 -8.41
N GLY A 205 15.78 -6.23 -9.14
CA GLY A 205 16.40 -7.16 -10.09
C GLY A 205 15.43 -7.57 -11.20
N ASN A 206 15.66 -8.72 -11.82
CA ASN A 206 14.92 -9.19 -12.98
C ASN A 206 13.62 -9.96 -12.61
N THR A 207 13.01 -9.67 -11.46
CA THR A 207 11.79 -10.37 -11.01
C THR A 207 10.65 -10.24 -12.02
N LEU A 208 10.48 -9.06 -12.62
CA LEU A 208 9.45 -8.80 -13.62
C LEU A 208 9.81 -9.31 -15.04
N GLU A 209 11.02 -9.82 -15.23
CA GLU A 209 11.44 -10.49 -16.46
C GLU A 209 11.34 -12.03 -16.34
N SER A 210 10.94 -12.54 -15.16
CA SER A 210 10.83 -13.98 -14.90
C SER A 210 9.67 -14.62 -15.67
N GLU A 211 9.79 -15.93 -15.92
CA GLU A 211 8.69 -16.72 -16.50
C GLU A 211 7.44 -16.70 -15.60
N GLU A 212 7.65 -16.67 -14.29
CA GLU A 212 6.60 -16.59 -13.28
C GLU A 212 5.74 -15.34 -13.47
N TYR A 213 6.37 -14.18 -13.65
CA TYR A 213 5.65 -12.96 -13.98
C TYR A 213 4.98 -13.02 -15.36
N GLY A 214 5.67 -13.53 -16.35
CA GLY A 214 5.13 -13.70 -17.71
C GLY A 214 3.81 -14.47 -17.73
N ARG A 215 3.65 -15.47 -16.84
CA ARG A 215 2.42 -16.27 -16.72
C ARG A 215 1.22 -15.49 -16.15
N ILE A 216 1.45 -14.42 -15.36
CA ILE A 216 0.36 -13.64 -14.73
C ILE A 216 0.24 -12.21 -15.25
N GLN A 217 1.21 -11.71 -16.00
CA GLN A 217 1.29 -10.30 -16.41
C GLN A 217 -0.01 -9.75 -16.99
N SER A 218 -0.69 -10.51 -17.86
CA SER A 218 -1.96 -10.12 -18.47
C SER A 218 -3.13 -10.02 -17.49
N ARG A 219 -2.97 -10.54 -16.26
CA ARG A 219 -3.97 -10.54 -15.19
C ARG A 219 -3.65 -9.54 -14.09
N VAL A 220 -2.47 -8.91 -14.14
CA VAL A 220 -2.08 -7.86 -13.19
C VAL A 220 -2.74 -6.55 -13.59
N HIS A 221 -3.50 -5.98 -12.70
CA HIS A 221 -4.21 -4.73 -12.87
C HIS A 221 -3.74 -3.70 -11.83
N LYS A 222 -2.62 -3.06 -12.13
CA LYS A 222 -2.02 -2.06 -11.23
C LYS A 222 -2.77 -0.75 -11.31
N VAL A 223 -3.12 -0.18 -10.16
CA VAL A 223 -3.78 1.13 -10.05
C VAL A 223 -2.97 2.02 -9.12
N ILE A 224 -2.71 3.25 -9.54
CA ILE A 224 -1.91 4.21 -8.76
C ILE A 224 -2.56 5.60 -8.79
N PRO A 225 -2.43 6.43 -7.75
CA PRO A 225 -2.90 7.81 -7.79
C PRO A 225 -1.98 8.69 -8.66
N LYS A 226 -2.51 9.82 -9.12
CA LYS A 226 -1.82 10.80 -9.98
C LYS A 226 -0.46 11.25 -9.45
N GLY A 227 -0.33 11.38 -8.15
CA GLY A 227 0.90 11.78 -7.46
C GLY A 227 1.64 10.62 -6.80
N SER A 228 1.41 9.38 -7.28
CA SER A 228 2.03 8.19 -6.69
C SER A 228 3.54 8.33 -6.60
N LEU A 229 4.05 8.12 -5.38
CA LEU A 229 5.47 7.91 -5.10
C LEU A 229 5.73 6.43 -4.82
N ILE A 230 4.94 5.84 -3.94
CA ILE A 230 5.12 4.45 -3.50
C ILE A 230 4.89 3.48 -4.66
N GLY A 231 3.79 3.66 -5.40
CA GLY A 231 3.44 2.78 -6.51
C GLY A 231 4.43 2.79 -7.68
N MET A 232 5.35 3.74 -7.71
CA MET A 232 6.37 3.87 -8.74
C MET A 232 7.79 3.58 -8.24
N LEU A 233 7.94 3.19 -6.96
CA LEU A 233 9.23 2.75 -6.44
C LEU A 233 9.62 1.39 -7.01
N LEU A 234 10.93 1.19 -7.19
CA LEU A 234 11.54 -0.03 -7.72
C LEU A 234 11.13 -0.29 -9.18
N GLU A 235 11.40 -1.49 -9.70
CA GLU A 235 11.07 -1.83 -11.08
C GLU A 235 9.56 -2.06 -11.24
N ASN A 236 8.99 -1.34 -12.18
CA ASN A 236 7.57 -1.38 -12.53
C ASN A 236 7.43 -1.52 -14.05
N HIS A 237 7.35 -2.76 -14.53
CA HIS A 237 7.05 -3.04 -15.92
C HIS A 237 5.57 -3.38 -16.11
N GLY A 238 4.96 -2.86 -17.13
CA GLY A 238 3.56 -3.13 -17.47
C GLY A 238 2.66 -1.89 -17.42
N ALA A 239 1.43 -2.07 -17.88
CA ALA A 239 0.43 -1.04 -17.87
C ALA A 239 -0.12 -0.81 -16.44
N TYR A 240 -0.43 0.43 -16.13
CA TYR A 240 -1.13 0.82 -14.92
C TYR A 240 -2.21 1.84 -15.23
N SER A 241 -3.24 1.86 -14.41
CA SER A 241 -4.28 2.89 -14.44
C SER A 241 -3.95 3.98 -13.43
N VAL A 242 -4.12 5.24 -13.84
CA VAL A 242 -3.92 6.40 -12.97
C VAL A 242 -5.26 6.90 -12.48
N VAL A 243 -5.40 7.09 -11.17
CA VAL A 243 -6.63 7.59 -10.56
C VAL A 243 -6.43 8.98 -9.96
N GLU A 244 -7.51 9.76 -9.98
CA GLU A 244 -7.52 11.06 -9.33
C GLU A 244 -7.63 10.90 -7.80
N SER A 245 -6.91 11.76 -7.08
CA SER A 245 -6.99 11.88 -5.62
C SER A 245 -7.31 13.32 -5.23
N ASN A 246 -8.03 13.50 -4.12
CA ASN A 246 -8.30 14.81 -3.55
C ASN A 246 -7.18 15.33 -2.63
N GLN A 247 -6.12 14.52 -2.44
CA GLN A 247 -4.93 14.89 -1.67
C GLN A 247 -3.76 15.29 -2.58
N MET A 248 -2.64 15.70 -1.99
CA MET A 248 -1.43 16.13 -2.68
C MET A 248 -0.21 15.34 -2.22
N GLY A 249 0.78 15.18 -3.11
CA GLY A 249 2.04 14.51 -2.81
C GLY A 249 1.83 13.10 -2.26
N ILE A 250 2.60 12.72 -1.26
CA ILE A 250 2.55 11.38 -0.64
C ILE A 250 1.20 11.08 0.03
N MET A 251 0.43 12.10 0.41
CA MET A 251 -0.91 11.91 1.00
C MET A 251 -1.91 11.29 0.03
N GLN A 252 -1.62 11.29 -1.28
CA GLN A 252 -2.42 10.57 -2.28
C GLN A 252 -2.32 9.05 -2.14
N HIS A 253 -1.34 8.55 -1.39
CA HIS A 253 -1.22 7.13 -1.04
C HIS A 253 -2.38 6.62 -0.17
N ASP A 254 -3.12 7.52 0.48
CA ASP A 254 -4.28 7.16 1.29
C ASP A 254 -5.46 6.71 0.41
N PRO A 255 -5.95 5.45 0.52
CA PRO A 255 -7.07 4.93 -0.26
C PRO A 255 -8.35 5.75 -0.14
N PHE A 256 -8.61 6.39 1.00
CA PHE A 256 -9.78 7.25 1.21
C PHE A 256 -9.73 8.54 0.40
N SER A 257 -8.58 8.86 -0.18
CA SER A 257 -8.41 10.06 -1.04
C SER A 257 -8.75 9.82 -2.51
N TRP A 258 -8.86 8.56 -2.95
CA TRP A 258 -9.07 8.20 -4.36
C TRP A 258 -10.51 8.46 -4.78
N GLN A 259 -10.66 9.09 -5.94
CA GLN A 259 -11.96 9.57 -6.40
C GLN A 259 -12.72 8.49 -7.15
N VAL A 260 -13.97 8.31 -6.76
CA VAL A 260 -14.92 7.34 -7.34
C VAL A 260 -16.09 8.11 -7.95
N THR A 261 -16.49 7.75 -9.17
CA THR A 261 -17.65 8.33 -9.84
C THR A 261 -18.41 7.19 -10.54
N ASP A 262 -19.72 7.12 -10.31
CA ASP A 262 -20.60 6.08 -10.89
C ASP A 262 -20.11 4.63 -10.63
N GLY A 263 -19.48 4.42 -9.47
CA GLY A 263 -18.97 3.12 -9.06
C GLY A 263 -17.67 2.67 -9.72
N ALA A 264 -16.97 3.59 -10.39
CA ALA A 264 -15.65 3.37 -10.98
C ALA A 264 -14.64 4.44 -10.51
N PHE A 265 -13.35 4.14 -10.58
CA PHE A 265 -12.33 5.16 -10.34
C PHE A 265 -12.39 6.25 -11.40
N ARG A 266 -12.20 7.49 -10.98
CA ARG A 266 -11.96 8.59 -11.90
C ARG A 266 -10.53 8.51 -12.42
N THR A 267 -10.38 8.02 -13.64
CA THR A 267 -9.09 7.78 -14.28
C THR A 267 -8.53 9.01 -14.96
N LEU A 268 -7.20 9.06 -15.05
CA LEU A 268 -6.42 10.08 -15.72
C LEU A 268 -5.49 9.40 -16.74
N GLU A 269 -5.03 10.15 -17.74
CA GLU A 269 -4.14 9.58 -18.77
C GLU A 269 -2.75 9.26 -18.22
N GLU A 270 -2.22 10.05 -17.28
CA GLU A 270 -0.87 9.89 -16.77
C GLU A 270 -0.68 10.48 -15.35
N ILE A 271 0.39 10.03 -14.69
CA ILE A 271 0.84 10.62 -13.43
C ILE A 271 1.38 12.04 -13.65
N SER A 272 1.36 12.86 -12.60
CA SER A 272 1.86 14.23 -12.65
C SER A 272 3.36 14.30 -12.99
N SER A 273 3.78 15.38 -13.66
CA SER A 273 5.20 15.61 -13.99
C SER A 273 6.08 15.63 -12.74
N GLY A 274 5.58 16.18 -11.63
CA GLY A 274 6.28 16.15 -10.34
C GLY A 274 6.47 14.73 -9.83
N ALA A 275 5.46 13.86 -9.92
CA ALA A 275 5.58 12.44 -9.56
C ALA A 275 6.59 11.72 -10.46
N LYS A 276 6.54 11.93 -11.77
CA LYS A 276 7.54 11.36 -12.72
C LYS A 276 8.97 11.73 -12.33
N TYR A 277 9.21 13.00 -12.02
CA TYR A 277 10.53 13.49 -11.61
C TYR A 277 10.98 12.86 -10.28
N MET A 278 10.12 12.87 -9.25
CA MET A 278 10.42 12.29 -7.94
C MET A 278 10.72 10.81 -8.05
N ASN A 279 9.92 10.06 -8.78
CA ASN A 279 10.11 8.62 -8.97
C ASN A 279 11.43 8.31 -9.66
N LYS A 280 11.74 9.02 -10.75
CA LYS A 280 13.04 8.87 -11.42
C LYS A 280 14.20 9.12 -10.45
N THR A 281 14.09 10.16 -9.63
CA THR A 281 15.15 10.56 -8.71
C THR A 281 15.31 9.57 -7.56
N LEU A 282 14.21 9.14 -6.94
CA LEU A 282 14.24 8.16 -5.87
C LEU A 282 14.75 6.80 -6.35
N ASN A 283 14.25 6.32 -7.50
CA ASN A 283 14.73 5.06 -8.06
C ASN A 283 16.22 5.14 -8.44
N SER A 284 16.67 6.23 -9.06
CA SER A 284 18.11 6.41 -9.38
C SER A 284 18.95 6.46 -8.12
N TRP A 285 18.46 7.07 -7.05
CA TRP A 285 19.14 7.14 -5.77
C TRP A 285 19.23 5.76 -5.09
N ILE A 286 18.12 5.01 -5.01
CA ILE A 286 18.10 3.66 -4.46
C ILE A 286 19.02 2.72 -5.26
N THR A 287 18.94 2.75 -6.58
CA THR A 287 19.75 1.89 -7.45
C THR A 287 21.23 2.29 -7.49
N GLY A 288 21.55 3.56 -7.22
CA GLY A 288 22.91 4.09 -7.15
C GLY A 288 23.67 3.65 -5.90
N MET A 289 22.98 3.17 -4.85
CA MET A 289 23.61 2.63 -3.64
C MET A 289 23.94 1.14 -3.81
N SER A 290 25.07 0.72 -3.28
CA SER A 290 25.37 -0.71 -3.08
C SER A 290 24.39 -1.35 -2.10
N ILE A 291 24.28 -2.67 -2.12
CA ILE A 291 23.43 -3.41 -1.16
C ILE A 291 23.83 -3.10 0.28
N ASP A 292 25.15 -3.09 0.56
CA ASP A 292 25.66 -2.81 1.91
C ASP A 292 25.30 -1.38 2.39
N GLU A 293 25.33 -0.39 1.50
CA GLU A 293 24.92 0.98 1.82
C GLU A 293 23.41 1.06 2.11
N ARG A 294 22.58 0.31 1.37
CA ARG A 294 21.13 0.26 1.62
C ARG A 294 20.82 -0.40 2.96
N ILE A 295 21.45 -1.54 3.27
CA ILE A 295 21.32 -2.23 4.56
C ILE A 295 21.71 -1.28 5.70
N ARG A 296 22.90 -0.66 5.60
CA ARG A 296 23.39 0.29 6.61
C ARG A 296 22.42 1.46 6.81
N LEU A 297 21.88 2.00 5.72
CA LEU A 297 20.89 3.08 5.80
C LEU A 297 19.66 2.67 6.58
N VAL A 298 19.09 1.51 6.26
CA VAL A 298 17.88 0.98 6.92
C VAL A 298 18.13 0.74 8.41
N ASP A 299 19.25 0.09 8.75
CA ASP A 299 19.61 -0.17 10.16
C ASP A 299 19.79 1.12 10.96
N VAL A 300 20.44 2.12 10.37
CA VAL A 300 20.63 3.41 11.03
C VAL A 300 19.30 4.15 11.22
N LEU A 301 18.44 4.21 10.19
CA LEU A 301 17.14 4.85 10.29
C LEU A 301 16.26 4.14 11.32
N TYR A 302 16.22 2.81 11.30
CA TYR A 302 15.49 2.00 12.27
C TYR A 302 15.99 2.25 13.69
N GLY A 303 17.33 2.25 13.88
CA GLY A 303 17.96 2.53 15.18
C GLY A 303 17.63 3.93 15.72
N LEU A 304 17.60 4.95 14.85
CA LEU A 304 17.23 6.30 15.24
C LEU A 304 15.75 6.42 15.65
N LEU A 305 14.84 5.78 14.92
CA LEU A 305 13.41 5.77 15.23
C LEU A 305 13.13 5.00 16.53
N THR A 306 13.78 3.85 16.73
CA THR A 306 13.67 3.05 17.95
C THR A 306 14.22 3.81 19.16
N ALA A 307 15.39 4.47 19.04
CA ALA A 307 15.96 5.31 20.10
C ALA A 307 15.06 6.51 20.44
N GLY A 308 14.27 6.99 19.48
CA GLY A 308 13.25 8.01 19.66
C GLY A 308 11.99 7.52 20.36
N ASN A 309 11.84 6.22 20.66
CA ASN A 309 10.58 5.62 21.11
C ASN A 309 9.40 6.00 20.21
N ILE A 310 9.62 6.02 18.90
CA ILE A 310 8.58 6.29 17.92
C ILE A 310 7.73 5.02 17.80
N GLU A 311 6.48 5.10 18.22
CA GLU A 311 5.52 3.99 18.09
C GLU A 311 4.77 4.06 16.76
N ASN A 312 4.52 5.29 16.27
CA ASN A 312 3.83 5.51 15.02
C ASN A 312 4.60 6.50 14.13
N VAL A 313 5.20 5.99 13.07
CA VAL A 313 6.05 6.77 12.14
C VAL A 313 5.23 7.80 11.33
N PHE A 314 3.92 7.64 11.26
CA PHE A 314 3.02 8.58 10.58
C PHE A 314 2.46 9.68 11.51
N ASP A 315 2.72 9.59 12.81
CA ASP A 315 2.29 10.60 13.76
C ASP A 315 3.34 11.70 13.89
N ALA A 316 3.10 12.84 13.22
CA ALA A 316 3.97 14.00 13.31
C ALA A 316 4.10 14.52 14.75
N GLY A 317 3.08 14.33 15.58
CA GLY A 317 3.10 14.71 17.00
C GLY A 317 4.04 13.80 17.81
N ASP A 318 4.05 12.51 17.51
CA ASP A 318 4.95 11.54 18.14
C ASP A 318 6.41 11.81 17.76
N ILE A 319 6.67 12.06 16.47
CA ILE A 319 8.00 12.47 15.99
C ILE A 319 8.44 13.78 16.65
N GLN A 320 7.59 14.81 16.69
CA GLN A 320 7.93 16.10 17.29
C GLN A 320 8.21 15.99 18.78
N LYS A 321 7.46 15.19 19.51
CA LYS A 321 7.64 14.93 20.94
C LYS A 321 8.99 14.27 21.24
N ASN A 322 9.44 13.38 20.37
CA ASN A 322 10.60 12.53 20.55
C ASN A 322 11.85 13.00 19.77
N ILE A 323 11.77 14.16 19.08
CA ILE A 323 12.85 14.69 18.23
C ILE A 323 14.17 14.84 18.97
N GLY A 324 14.13 15.16 20.28
CA GLY A 324 15.33 15.27 21.12
C GLY A 324 16.04 13.94 21.32
N ALA A 325 15.32 12.84 21.47
CA ALA A 325 15.90 11.50 21.60
C ALA A 325 16.49 11.03 20.26
N ILE A 326 15.80 11.28 19.15
CA ILE A 326 16.31 11.02 17.78
C ILE A 326 17.61 11.80 17.54
N TYR A 327 17.63 13.09 17.89
CA TYR A 327 18.82 13.94 17.76
C TYR A 327 19.98 13.42 18.61
N ASN A 328 19.73 13.07 19.87
CA ASN A 328 20.76 12.50 20.75
C ASN A 328 21.31 11.18 20.18
N ALA A 329 20.47 10.29 19.70
CA ALA A 329 20.92 9.06 19.03
C ALA A 329 21.79 9.37 17.81
N ALA A 330 21.37 10.32 16.96
CA ALA A 330 22.11 10.73 15.77
C ALA A 330 23.49 11.35 16.07
N VAL A 331 23.60 12.09 17.18
CA VAL A 331 24.89 12.69 17.61
C VAL A 331 25.90 11.64 18.10
N HIS A 332 25.41 10.51 18.65
CA HIS A 332 26.25 9.42 19.15
C HIS A 332 26.64 8.40 18.07
N LEU A 333 26.14 8.53 16.84
CA LEU A 333 26.62 7.74 15.72
C LEU A 333 28.12 8.00 15.47
N ASP A 334 28.84 6.98 15.02
CA ASP A 334 30.23 7.18 14.58
C ASP A 334 30.32 8.22 13.46
N PRO A 335 31.46 8.90 13.29
CA PRO A 335 31.58 10.04 12.36
C PRO A 335 31.24 9.70 10.92
N GLU A 336 31.55 8.48 10.45
CA GLU A 336 31.29 8.05 9.09
C GLU A 336 29.79 7.81 8.87
N THR A 337 29.14 7.05 9.76
CA THR A 337 27.68 6.82 9.73
C THR A 337 26.89 8.12 9.84
N ARG A 338 27.32 9.03 10.73
CA ARG A 338 26.69 10.35 10.87
C ARG A 338 26.84 11.18 9.59
N SER A 339 28.01 11.20 8.96
CA SER A 339 28.22 11.89 7.69
C SER A 339 27.33 11.32 6.57
N PHE A 340 27.22 9.99 6.50
CA PHE A 340 26.36 9.28 5.57
C PHE A 340 24.87 9.64 5.77
N VAL A 341 24.36 9.58 6.99
CA VAL A 341 22.96 9.97 7.31
C VAL A 341 22.69 11.43 6.97
N LEU A 342 23.61 12.34 7.33
CA LEU A 342 23.46 13.76 7.01
C LEU A 342 23.46 14.02 5.50
N GLN A 343 24.26 13.27 4.73
CA GLN A 343 24.23 13.35 3.27
C GLN A 343 22.86 12.93 2.73
N ILE A 344 22.30 11.85 3.23
CA ILE A 344 20.97 11.33 2.86
C ILE A 344 19.86 12.33 3.19
N ILE A 345 19.85 12.85 4.43
CA ILE A 345 18.86 13.86 4.85
C ILE A 345 18.96 15.12 3.97
N ARG A 346 20.17 15.57 3.64
CA ARG A 346 20.36 16.71 2.74
C ARG A 346 19.84 16.44 1.33
N GLN A 347 20.06 15.25 0.81
CA GLN A 347 19.52 14.85 -0.49
C GLN A 347 17.99 14.84 -0.47
N LEU A 348 17.38 14.21 0.54
CA LEU A 348 15.90 14.18 0.69
C LEU A 348 15.32 15.58 0.90
N ALA A 349 15.96 16.42 1.73
CA ALA A 349 15.54 17.81 1.95
C ALA A 349 15.68 18.65 0.67
N GLY A 350 16.76 18.45 -0.09
CA GLY A 350 16.92 19.06 -1.41
C GLY A 350 15.80 18.73 -2.36
N PHE A 351 15.32 17.47 -2.35
CA PHE A 351 14.16 17.05 -3.14
C PHE A 351 12.86 17.68 -2.66
N ALA A 352 12.63 17.75 -1.34
CA ALA A 352 11.44 18.36 -0.79
C ALA A 352 11.34 19.86 -1.14
N LEU A 353 12.46 20.58 -1.13
CA LEU A 353 12.53 22.01 -1.45
C LEU A 353 12.39 22.28 -2.96
N HIS A 354 12.90 21.40 -3.84
CA HIS A 354 12.80 21.57 -5.30
C HIS A 354 11.42 21.23 -5.85
N ASN A 355 10.59 20.51 -5.11
CA ASN A 355 9.25 20.09 -5.53
C ASN A 355 8.11 20.92 -4.95
N ILE A 356 8.39 22.08 -4.38
CA ILE A 356 7.32 23.05 -4.09
C ILE A 356 6.71 23.43 -5.46
N PRO A 357 5.42 23.14 -5.70
CA PRO A 357 4.79 23.54 -6.94
C PRO A 357 4.93 25.07 -7.08
N HIS A 358 5.68 25.53 -8.07
CA HIS A 358 5.60 26.93 -8.44
C HIS A 358 4.15 27.17 -8.87
N PRO A 359 3.45 28.18 -8.30
CA PRO A 359 2.11 28.52 -8.78
C PRO A 359 2.25 28.80 -10.27
N ASN A 360 1.41 28.11 -11.07
CA ASN A 360 1.32 28.36 -12.52
C ASN A 360 1.14 29.86 -12.70
N VAL A 361 2.16 30.55 -13.14
CA VAL A 361 2.03 31.91 -13.65
C VAL A 361 1.30 31.76 -14.98
N PRO A 362 0.10 32.34 -15.15
CA PRO A 362 -0.63 32.27 -16.41
C PRO A 362 0.27 32.80 -17.51
N GLU A 363 0.39 32.10 -18.64
CA GLU A 363 1.19 32.50 -19.80
C GLU A 363 0.74 33.81 -20.45
N ASN A 364 -0.29 34.48 -19.93
CA ASN A 364 -0.89 35.70 -20.50
C ASN A 364 -0.27 37.03 -20.04
N LEU A 365 0.91 37.03 -19.40
CA LEU A 365 1.58 38.26 -18.96
C LEU A 365 2.75 38.71 -19.87
N ASN A 366 2.90 38.13 -21.06
CA ASN A 366 3.91 38.53 -22.05
C ASN A 366 3.42 39.55 -23.10
N ILE A 367 2.39 40.36 -22.81
CA ILE A 367 1.87 41.37 -23.76
C ILE A 367 2.29 42.82 -23.43
N LEU A 368 3.26 43.06 -22.57
CA LEU A 368 3.72 44.41 -22.25
C LEU A 368 5.22 44.66 -22.41
N SER A 369 5.88 43.97 -23.32
CA SER A 369 7.25 44.35 -23.75
C SER A 369 7.37 44.51 -25.26
N GLY A 370 6.46 45.28 -25.83
CA GLY A 370 6.49 45.68 -27.25
C GLY A 370 6.61 47.18 -27.36
N ASN A 371 7.71 47.64 -27.95
CA ASN A 371 7.95 48.95 -28.56
C ASN A 371 8.43 50.14 -27.68
N LYS A 372 9.73 50.24 -27.59
CA LYS A 372 10.39 51.55 -27.76
C LYS A 372 11.55 51.37 -28.72
N THR A 373 11.30 51.65 -29.99
CA THR A 373 12.33 52.04 -30.95
C THR A 373 11.89 53.31 -31.65
N GLN A 374 12.82 54.23 -31.73
CA GLN A 374 12.94 55.36 -32.63
C GLN A 374 12.13 56.63 -32.31
N ASN A 375 12.73 57.64 -31.76
CA ASN A 375 13.38 58.76 -32.48
C ASN A 375 14.32 59.48 -31.54
#